data_9f7058297aba6314417d0d1fcfab915e
#
_entry.id   9f7058297aba6314417d0d1fcfab915e
#
_cell.length_a   1.000
_cell.length_b   1.000
_cell.length_c   1.000
_cell.angle_alpha   90.00
_cell.angle_beta   90.00
_cell.angle_gamma   90.00
#
_symmetry.space_group_name_H-M   'P 1'
#
loop_
_entity.id
_entity.type
_entity.pdbx_description
1 polymer ?
#
loop_
_entity_poly.entity_id
_entity_poly.type
_entity_poly.pdbx_seq_one_letter_code
_entity_poly.pdbx_strand_id
1 'polypeptide(L)'
;MSPNPGPGTIRGLRQLTTADGHVAAVAVDQRQALRAMLAQAGAPADSAALRGFKVAVARVLGDLAPALLVDPQYGLPAVSAAPDVPARLPLMVAIEESGTLPWKGGKRSVELAGWSPAQARAAGACAAKLLVYVRPDHAPSFAEAQAVMTSVRAACRRADLPFVLEILPYQLDGEDDASYRAAFGRHQLAIAEIGAAVRPHLLKLAWPGPLGTSDPEPDGLARLAALDVPWVLLSAGAAYEVFERRVERALDEGGAVGFIAGRALWQDAVGAADVDAALRTGARPRLERLLAAISGRGRALSLPEAPQDDDWYRQ
;
A
#
# COMPACT_ATOMS: atom_id res chain seq x y z
N MET A 1 -3.22 28.41 2.45
CA MET A 1 -3.36 27.54 1.27
C MET A 1 -2.14 26.63 1.23
N SER A 2 -2.30 25.31 1.15
CA SER A 2 -1.13 24.44 0.90
C SER A 2 -0.65 24.76 -0.52
N PRO A 3 0.65 24.98 -0.75
CA PRO A 3 1.14 25.18 -2.11
C PRO A 3 0.76 23.96 -2.95
N ASN A 4 0.41 24.18 -4.21
CA ASN A 4 0.12 23.11 -5.16
C ASN A 4 1.29 22.11 -5.17
N PRO A 5 1.04 20.80 -5.30
CA PRO A 5 2.11 19.81 -5.39
C PRO A 5 2.97 20.12 -6.62
N GLY A 6 4.26 19.84 -6.47
CA GLY A 6 5.22 20.04 -7.56
C GLY A 6 5.07 18.99 -8.68
N PRO A 7 5.75 19.20 -9.81
CA PRO A 7 5.70 18.28 -10.95
C PRO A 7 6.13 16.84 -10.63
N GLY A 8 7.02 16.66 -9.64
CA GLY A 8 7.44 15.34 -9.19
C GLY A 8 6.30 14.55 -8.57
N THR A 9 5.51 15.18 -7.71
CA THR A 9 4.31 14.58 -7.11
C THR A 9 3.27 14.26 -8.17
N ILE A 10 2.98 15.17 -9.09
CA ILE A 10 1.99 14.94 -10.17
C ILE A 10 2.43 13.76 -11.05
N ARG A 11 3.70 13.74 -11.48
CA ARG A 11 4.25 12.66 -12.30
C ARG A 11 4.21 11.32 -11.56
N GLY A 12 4.57 11.31 -10.28
CA GLY A 12 4.55 10.10 -9.46
C GLY A 12 3.14 9.53 -9.31
N LEU A 13 2.12 10.37 -9.08
CA LEU A 13 0.72 9.93 -9.04
C LEU A 13 0.27 9.33 -10.38
N ARG A 14 0.62 9.95 -11.52
CA ARG A 14 0.32 9.41 -12.85
C ARG A 14 0.95 8.05 -13.09
N GLN A 15 2.14 7.80 -12.54
CA GLN A 15 2.82 6.51 -12.66
C GLN A 15 2.15 5.37 -11.88
N LEU A 16 1.23 5.70 -10.94
CA LEU A 16 0.45 4.70 -10.21
C LEU A 16 -0.82 4.29 -10.95
N THR A 17 -1.18 4.94 -12.05
CA THR A 17 -2.49 4.77 -12.69
C THR A 17 -2.41 3.99 -14.00
N THR A 18 -3.51 3.31 -14.32
CA THR A 18 -3.82 2.78 -15.63
C THR A 18 -4.09 3.92 -16.64
N ALA A 19 -4.26 3.60 -17.91
CA ALA A 19 -4.53 4.59 -18.95
C ALA A 19 -5.84 5.38 -18.72
N ASP A 20 -6.84 4.76 -18.08
CA ASP A 20 -8.13 5.35 -17.71
C ASP A 20 -8.13 5.99 -16.31
N GLY A 21 -6.97 6.10 -15.67
CA GLY A 21 -6.75 6.86 -14.45
C GLY A 21 -7.03 6.13 -13.15
N HIS A 22 -7.27 4.81 -13.16
CA HIS A 22 -7.43 4.05 -11.93
C HIS A 22 -6.08 3.66 -11.34
N VAL A 23 -5.94 3.76 -10.02
CA VAL A 23 -4.73 3.30 -9.33
C VAL A 23 -4.68 1.78 -9.32
N ALA A 24 -3.58 1.22 -9.79
CA ALA A 24 -3.31 -0.20 -9.70
C ALA A 24 -1.84 -0.44 -9.40
N ALA A 25 -1.52 -1.17 -8.32
CA ALA A 25 -0.17 -1.53 -8.02
C ALA A 25 -0.08 -2.92 -7.38
N VAL A 26 1.03 -3.61 -7.67
CA VAL A 26 1.37 -4.86 -7.00
C VAL A 26 2.28 -4.58 -5.82
N ALA A 27 1.92 -5.06 -4.62
CA ALA A 27 2.71 -4.87 -3.41
C ALA A 27 3.51 -6.12 -3.07
N VAL A 28 4.83 -5.98 -2.98
CA VAL A 28 5.77 -7.02 -2.51
C VAL A 28 6.77 -6.44 -1.50
N ASP A 29 6.31 -5.43 -0.74
CA ASP A 29 7.09 -4.75 0.31
C ASP A 29 7.22 -5.54 1.62
N GLN A 30 6.53 -6.68 1.75
CA GLN A 30 6.60 -7.55 2.92
C GLN A 30 8.04 -8.04 3.17
N ARG A 31 8.51 -7.92 4.40
CA ARG A 31 9.83 -8.40 4.86
C ARG A 31 9.66 -9.56 5.82
N GLN A 32 9.30 -9.30 7.07
CA GLN A 32 9.08 -10.32 8.09
C GLN A 32 7.96 -11.29 7.71
N ALA A 33 6.84 -10.79 7.17
CA ALA A 33 5.73 -11.63 6.74
C ALA A 33 6.11 -12.56 5.59
N LEU A 34 6.88 -12.09 4.59
CA LEU A 34 7.36 -12.95 3.51
C LEU A 34 8.34 -14.01 4.02
N ARG A 35 9.26 -13.62 4.92
CA ARG A 35 10.18 -14.55 5.58
C ARG A 35 9.44 -15.67 6.31
N ALA A 36 8.40 -15.32 7.07
CA ALA A 36 7.56 -16.29 7.77
C ALA A 36 6.83 -17.24 6.80
N MET A 37 6.28 -16.70 5.71
CA MET A 37 5.62 -17.53 4.68
C MET A 37 6.58 -18.50 4.00
N LEU A 38 7.79 -18.07 3.64
CA LEU A 38 8.83 -18.93 3.07
C LEU A 38 9.21 -20.04 4.05
N ALA A 39 9.45 -19.71 5.31
CA ALA A 39 9.78 -20.68 6.35
C ALA A 39 8.64 -21.69 6.57
N GLN A 40 7.38 -21.24 6.59
CA GLN A 40 6.20 -22.11 6.68
C GLN A 40 6.09 -23.08 5.49
N ALA A 41 6.49 -22.64 4.29
CA ALA A 41 6.52 -23.45 3.09
C ALA A 41 7.73 -24.40 3.03
N GLY A 42 8.61 -24.41 4.04
CA GLY A 42 9.86 -25.20 4.04
C GLY A 42 10.92 -24.71 3.05
N ALA A 43 10.76 -23.48 2.54
CA ALA A 43 11.69 -22.89 1.59
C ALA A 43 12.77 -22.06 2.32
N PRO A 44 13.93 -21.77 1.68
CA PRO A 44 14.89 -20.82 2.21
C PRO A 44 14.23 -19.47 2.51
N ALA A 45 14.52 -18.92 3.70
CA ALA A 45 13.91 -17.68 4.20
C ALA A 45 14.95 -16.60 4.55
N ASP A 46 16.13 -16.69 3.95
CA ASP A 46 17.19 -15.71 4.08
C ASP A 46 17.00 -14.47 3.21
N SER A 47 17.94 -13.56 3.24
CA SER A 47 17.89 -12.32 2.47
C SER A 47 17.96 -12.55 0.95
N ALA A 48 18.64 -13.60 0.50
CA ALA A 48 18.72 -13.94 -0.92
C ALA A 48 17.38 -14.45 -1.43
N ALA A 49 16.70 -15.30 -0.68
CA ALA A 49 15.36 -15.80 -1.00
C ALA A 49 14.33 -14.68 -1.07
N LEU A 50 14.37 -13.73 -0.11
CA LEU A 50 13.49 -12.55 -0.16
C LEU A 50 13.73 -11.73 -1.43
N ARG A 51 14.98 -11.43 -1.77
CA ARG A 51 15.33 -10.69 -3.00
C ARG A 51 14.87 -11.43 -4.26
N GLY A 52 15.17 -12.74 -4.34
CA GLY A 52 14.79 -13.57 -5.47
C GLY A 52 13.29 -13.58 -5.71
N PHE A 53 12.48 -13.76 -4.67
CA PHE A 53 11.02 -13.74 -4.77
C PHE A 53 10.50 -12.37 -5.25
N LYS A 54 11.04 -11.25 -4.75
CA LYS A 54 10.63 -9.90 -5.16
C LYS A 54 10.99 -9.60 -6.62
N VAL A 55 12.16 -10.06 -7.07
CA VAL A 55 12.56 -9.97 -8.48
C VAL A 55 11.65 -10.82 -9.37
N ALA A 56 11.30 -12.04 -8.95
CA ALA A 56 10.37 -12.90 -9.70
C ALA A 56 8.99 -12.23 -9.86
N VAL A 57 8.44 -11.63 -8.80
CA VAL A 57 7.19 -10.86 -8.86
C VAL A 57 7.31 -9.69 -9.84
N ALA A 58 8.41 -8.91 -9.76
CA ALA A 58 8.65 -7.78 -10.65
C ALA A 58 8.80 -8.20 -12.12
N ARG A 59 9.51 -9.30 -12.38
CA ARG A 59 9.72 -9.85 -13.72
C ARG A 59 8.42 -10.34 -14.36
N VAL A 60 7.58 -11.06 -13.59
CA VAL A 60 6.38 -11.71 -14.11
C VAL A 60 5.20 -10.76 -14.23
N LEU A 61 5.11 -9.77 -13.34
CA LEU A 61 3.95 -8.86 -13.27
C LEU A 61 4.26 -7.42 -13.69
N GLY A 62 5.54 -7.05 -13.83
CA GLY A 62 5.97 -5.66 -14.04
C GLY A 62 5.66 -5.07 -15.41
N ASP A 63 5.31 -5.88 -16.40
CA ASP A 63 4.83 -5.41 -17.70
C ASP A 63 3.34 -5.07 -17.70
N LEU A 64 2.57 -5.64 -16.78
CA LEU A 64 1.14 -5.40 -16.58
C LEU A 64 0.86 -4.34 -15.52
N ALA A 65 1.61 -4.39 -14.40
CA ALA A 65 1.37 -3.51 -13.27
C ALA A 65 1.76 -2.06 -13.61
N PRO A 66 0.89 -1.06 -13.39
CA PRO A 66 1.26 0.35 -13.47
C PRO A 66 2.42 0.70 -12.54
N ALA A 67 2.46 0.13 -11.34
CA ALA A 67 3.56 0.31 -10.38
C ALA A 67 3.75 -0.92 -9.48
N LEU A 68 4.95 -1.02 -8.89
CA LEU A 68 5.29 -2.04 -7.90
C LEU A 68 5.64 -1.36 -6.57
N LEU A 69 5.04 -1.80 -5.46
CA LEU A 69 5.42 -1.37 -4.12
C LEU A 69 6.45 -2.34 -3.56
N VAL A 70 7.63 -1.82 -3.23
CA VAL A 70 8.77 -2.58 -2.69
C VAL A 70 9.27 -2.01 -1.37
N ASP A 71 10.01 -2.81 -0.62
CA ASP A 71 10.77 -2.35 0.55
C ASP A 71 12.16 -1.84 0.14
N PRO A 72 12.78 -0.94 0.91
CA PRO A 72 14.10 -0.41 0.59
C PRO A 72 15.26 -1.37 0.86
N GLN A 73 15.08 -2.40 1.73
CA GLN A 73 16.18 -3.27 2.17
C GLN A 73 16.47 -4.41 1.20
N TYR A 74 15.44 -5.03 0.65
CA TYR A 74 15.56 -6.21 -0.22
C TYR A 74 15.02 -5.94 -1.62
N GLY A 75 13.82 -5.35 -1.70
CA GLY A 75 13.09 -5.18 -2.94
C GLY A 75 13.71 -4.13 -3.86
N LEU A 76 13.87 -2.90 -3.37
CA LEU A 76 14.36 -1.79 -4.19
C LEU A 76 15.71 -2.10 -4.86
N PRO A 77 16.78 -2.48 -4.14
CA PRO A 77 18.07 -2.75 -4.78
C PRO A 77 18.03 -3.97 -5.73
N ALA A 78 17.32 -5.03 -5.36
CA ALA A 78 17.29 -6.25 -6.17
C ALA A 78 16.48 -6.05 -7.47
N VAL A 79 15.31 -5.41 -7.39
CA VAL A 79 14.46 -5.14 -8.54
C VAL A 79 15.13 -4.14 -9.49
N SER A 80 15.77 -3.09 -8.95
CA SER A 80 16.46 -2.09 -9.76
C SER A 80 17.68 -2.62 -10.51
N ALA A 81 18.35 -3.65 -9.99
CA ALA A 81 19.53 -4.25 -10.60
C ALA A 81 19.19 -5.43 -11.53
N ALA A 82 17.95 -5.91 -11.57
CA ALA A 82 17.57 -7.08 -12.35
C ALA A 82 17.39 -6.75 -13.84
N PRO A 83 18.19 -7.33 -14.74
CA PRO A 83 18.18 -6.96 -16.17
C PRO A 83 16.91 -7.42 -16.91
N ASP A 84 16.20 -8.38 -16.35
CA ASP A 84 14.97 -8.99 -16.86
C ASP A 84 13.69 -8.38 -16.29
N VAL A 85 13.80 -7.33 -15.45
CA VAL A 85 12.70 -6.48 -15.00
C VAL A 85 12.60 -5.25 -15.91
N PRO A 86 11.40 -4.84 -16.35
CA PRO A 86 11.24 -3.65 -17.17
C PRO A 86 11.81 -2.39 -16.49
N ALA A 87 12.84 -1.76 -17.07
CA ALA A 87 13.47 -0.57 -16.51
C ALA A 87 12.50 0.62 -16.33
N ARG A 88 11.38 0.62 -17.08
CA ARG A 88 10.33 1.63 -16.99
C ARG A 88 9.31 1.38 -15.83
N LEU A 89 9.39 0.23 -15.14
CA LEU A 89 8.46 -0.13 -14.06
C LEU A 89 8.58 0.88 -12.92
N PRO A 90 7.53 1.68 -12.62
CA PRO A 90 7.57 2.62 -11.52
C PRO A 90 7.63 1.89 -10.18
N LEU A 91 8.51 2.34 -9.28
CA LEU A 91 8.66 1.76 -7.95
C LEU A 91 8.13 2.72 -6.88
N MET A 92 7.09 2.32 -6.17
CA MET A 92 6.69 2.90 -4.89
C MET A 92 7.53 2.25 -3.80
N VAL A 93 8.03 3.02 -2.82
CA VAL A 93 8.94 2.48 -1.81
C VAL A 93 8.40 2.71 -0.40
N ALA A 94 8.46 1.66 0.44
CA ALA A 94 8.10 1.73 1.83
C ALA A 94 9.10 2.58 2.63
N ILE A 95 8.59 3.37 3.58
CA ILE A 95 9.41 4.25 4.45
C ILE A 95 9.55 3.65 5.86
N GLU A 96 8.58 2.87 6.27
CA GLU A 96 8.53 2.30 7.62
C GLU A 96 9.50 1.15 7.85
N GLU A 97 9.86 0.93 9.13
CA GLU A 97 10.48 -0.31 9.60
C GLU A 97 9.49 -1.48 9.47
N SER A 98 10.03 -2.71 9.37
CA SER A 98 9.20 -3.91 9.26
C SER A 98 8.54 -4.27 10.58
N GLY A 99 7.21 -4.28 10.60
CA GLY A 99 6.44 -4.61 11.79
C GLY A 99 6.20 -3.40 12.70
N THR A 100 6.06 -3.66 13.98
CA THR A 100 5.79 -2.66 15.01
C THR A 100 6.70 -2.87 16.21
N LEU A 101 6.94 -1.80 16.97
CA LEU A 101 7.61 -1.87 18.26
C LEU A 101 6.59 -1.79 19.40
N PRO A 102 6.79 -2.52 20.53
CA PRO A 102 5.97 -2.33 21.72
C PRO A 102 6.08 -0.88 22.23
N TRP A 103 4.95 -0.33 22.71
CA TRP A 103 4.90 1.03 23.22
C TRP A 103 3.82 1.23 24.28
N LYS A 104 4.21 1.29 25.56
CA LYS A 104 3.33 1.59 26.68
C LYS A 104 2.01 0.78 26.71
N GLY A 105 2.10 -0.53 26.48
CA GLY A 105 0.94 -1.43 26.39
C GLY A 105 0.24 -1.51 25.04
N GLY A 106 0.72 -0.78 24.06
CA GLY A 106 0.29 -0.83 22.67
C GLY A 106 1.47 -0.99 21.73
N LYS A 107 1.33 -0.55 20.48
CA LYS A 107 2.33 -0.66 19.43
C LYS A 107 2.59 0.71 18.79
N ARG A 108 3.80 0.92 18.27
CA ARG A 108 4.12 2.06 17.42
C ARG A 108 4.77 1.61 16.11
N SER A 109 4.47 2.32 15.05
CA SER A 109 5.20 2.27 13.79
C SER A 109 6.32 3.31 13.82
N VAL A 110 7.45 3.01 13.21
CA VAL A 110 8.59 3.93 13.10
C VAL A 110 9.12 3.96 11.67
N GLU A 111 9.74 5.06 11.28
CA GLU A 111 10.48 5.14 10.03
C GLU A 111 11.71 4.20 10.09
N LEU A 112 12.08 3.61 8.95
CA LEU A 112 13.30 2.81 8.87
C LEU A 112 14.52 3.72 9.09
N ALA A 113 15.36 3.34 10.05
CA ALA A 113 16.55 4.11 10.39
C ALA A 113 17.46 4.31 9.17
N GLY A 114 17.89 5.56 8.94
CA GLY A 114 18.73 5.93 7.80
C GLY A 114 18.02 5.93 6.44
N TRP A 115 16.70 5.85 6.40
CA TRP A 115 15.90 5.91 5.19
C TRP A 115 14.82 7.00 5.28
N SER A 116 14.59 7.72 4.20
CA SER A 116 13.68 8.87 4.17
C SER A 116 13.02 9.05 2.80
N PRO A 117 11.93 9.82 2.69
CA PRO A 117 11.35 10.21 1.40
C PRO A 117 12.34 10.87 0.43
N ALA A 118 13.29 11.66 0.92
CA ALA A 118 14.31 12.28 0.08
C ALA A 118 15.26 11.24 -0.55
N GLN A 119 15.67 10.23 0.23
CA GLN A 119 16.48 9.12 -0.29
C GLN A 119 15.68 8.24 -1.25
N ALA A 120 14.39 7.98 -0.96
CA ALA A 120 13.50 7.28 -1.88
C ALA A 120 13.38 8.01 -3.22
N ARG A 121 13.21 9.35 -3.18
CA ARG A 121 13.19 10.19 -4.38
C ARG A 121 14.50 10.11 -5.16
N ALA A 122 15.63 10.24 -4.48
CA ALA A 122 16.96 10.13 -5.08
C ALA A 122 17.22 8.74 -5.71
N ALA A 123 16.64 7.69 -5.14
CA ALA A 123 16.68 6.33 -5.69
C ALA A 123 15.68 6.10 -6.85
N GLY A 124 14.95 7.13 -7.29
CA GLY A 124 14.02 7.04 -8.43
C GLY A 124 12.61 6.56 -8.07
N ALA A 125 12.23 6.54 -6.78
CA ALA A 125 10.87 6.16 -6.40
C ALA A 125 9.83 7.10 -7.00
N CYS A 126 8.71 6.53 -7.46
CA CYS A 126 7.54 7.29 -7.94
C CYS A 126 6.62 7.75 -6.80
N ALA A 127 6.65 7.07 -5.66
CA ALA A 127 5.89 7.43 -4.46
C ALA A 127 6.54 6.83 -3.21
N ALA A 128 6.31 7.46 -2.07
CA ALA A 128 6.64 6.92 -0.75
C ALA A 128 5.38 6.36 -0.09
N LYS A 129 5.48 5.15 0.48
CA LYS A 129 4.39 4.53 1.24
C LYS A 129 4.80 4.41 2.70
N LEU A 130 3.92 4.80 3.61
CA LEU A 130 4.07 4.60 5.04
C LEU A 130 2.93 3.72 5.55
N LEU A 131 3.26 2.59 6.21
CA LEU A 131 2.30 1.82 6.99
C LEU A 131 2.34 2.26 8.45
N VAL A 132 1.18 2.64 8.99
CA VAL A 132 1.02 2.95 10.40
C VAL A 132 -0.07 2.10 11.01
N TYR A 133 0.24 1.48 12.14
CA TYR A 133 -0.74 0.79 12.97
C TYR A 133 -1.33 1.77 14.00
N VAL A 134 -2.66 1.85 14.07
CA VAL A 134 -3.37 2.87 14.88
C VAL A 134 -4.45 2.24 15.73
N ARG A 135 -4.48 2.63 17.01
CA ARG A 135 -5.59 2.37 17.96
C ARG A 135 -5.98 3.70 18.59
N PRO A 136 -7.08 4.33 18.13
CA PRO A 136 -7.52 5.62 18.67
C PRO A 136 -7.85 5.57 20.18
N ASP A 137 -8.30 4.40 20.66
CA ASP A 137 -8.63 4.12 22.05
C ASP A 137 -7.39 3.82 22.93
N HIS A 138 -6.17 3.83 22.36
CA HIS A 138 -4.91 3.73 23.09
C HIS A 138 -4.08 5.01 22.90
N ALA A 139 -4.35 6.02 23.72
CA ALA A 139 -3.80 7.37 23.58
C ALA A 139 -2.27 7.45 23.40
N PRO A 140 -1.41 6.69 24.12
CA PRO A 140 0.04 6.79 23.94
C PRO A 140 0.52 6.36 22.56
N SER A 141 0.00 5.27 21.97
CA SER A 141 0.38 4.83 20.64
C SER A 141 -0.30 5.65 19.54
N PHE A 142 -1.47 6.20 19.83
CA PHE A 142 -2.14 7.11 18.89
C PHE A 142 -1.34 8.41 18.68
N ALA A 143 -0.80 9.02 19.75
CA ALA A 143 0.04 10.20 19.66
C ALA A 143 1.33 9.95 18.83
N GLU A 144 1.98 8.79 19.01
CA GLU A 144 3.13 8.37 18.21
C GLU A 144 2.75 8.19 16.73
N ALA A 145 1.61 7.55 16.45
CA ALA A 145 1.10 7.37 15.10
C ALA A 145 0.85 8.71 14.40
N GLN A 146 0.23 9.68 15.08
CA GLN A 146 0.01 11.03 14.55
C GLN A 146 1.34 11.75 14.26
N ALA A 147 2.32 11.63 15.14
CA ALA A 147 3.63 12.26 14.98
C ALA A 147 4.35 11.71 13.73
N VAL A 148 4.43 10.39 13.55
CA VAL A 148 5.10 9.80 12.39
C VAL A 148 4.37 10.10 11.08
N MET A 149 3.04 10.05 11.05
CA MET A 149 2.26 10.41 9.86
C MET A 149 2.52 11.85 9.42
N THR A 150 2.53 12.79 10.37
CA THR A 150 2.78 14.22 10.13
C THR A 150 4.22 14.47 9.65
N SER A 151 5.20 13.82 10.28
CA SER A 151 6.63 13.91 9.91
C SER A 151 6.85 13.44 8.47
N VAL A 152 6.38 12.24 8.13
CA VAL A 152 6.58 11.66 6.80
C VAL A 152 5.83 12.46 5.73
N ARG A 153 4.59 12.94 6.01
CA ARG A 153 3.88 13.84 5.10
C ARG A 153 4.71 15.09 4.77
N ALA A 154 5.26 15.74 5.79
CA ALA A 154 6.08 16.93 5.60
C ALA A 154 7.38 16.61 4.82
N ALA A 155 8.00 15.46 5.07
CA ALA A 155 9.19 15.00 4.35
C ALA A 155 8.88 14.68 2.87
N CYS A 156 7.77 14.02 2.57
CA CYS A 156 7.32 13.75 1.20
C CYS A 156 7.08 15.05 0.43
N ARG A 157 6.43 16.04 1.06
CA ARG A 157 6.22 17.35 0.44
C ARG A 157 7.53 18.04 0.08
N ARG A 158 8.53 18.03 0.98
CA ARG A 158 9.86 18.62 0.69
C ARG A 158 10.60 17.88 -0.43
N ALA A 159 10.37 16.58 -0.56
CA ALA A 159 10.98 15.75 -1.60
C ALA A 159 10.22 15.78 -2.94
N ASP A 160 9.12 16.53 -3.03
CA ASP A 160 8.20 16.51 -4.16
C ASP A 160 7.86 15.07 -4.60
N LEU A 161 7.43 14.25 -3.63
CA LEU A 161 7.14 12.82 -3.80
C LEU A 161 5.72 12.52 -3.29
N PRO A 162 4.88 11.79 -4.04
CA PRO A 162 3.58 11.36 -3.57
C PRO A 162 3.67 10.61 -2.24
N PHE A 163 2.78 10.95 -1.32
CA PHE A 163 2.62 10.26 -0.05
C PHE A 163 1.42 9.33 -0.07
N VAL A 164 1.67 8.03 0.03
CA VAL A 164 0.67 6.98 0.18
C VAL A 164 0.66 6.53 1.65
N LEU A 165 -0.46 6.75 2.34
CA LEU A 165 -0.63 6.36 3.74
C LEU A 165 -1.45 5.08 3.83
N GLU A 166 -0.82 4.00 4.24
CA GLU A 166 -1.47 2.76 4.66
C GLU A 166 -1.73 2.82 6.16
N ILE A 167 -2.97 2.62 6.58
CA ILE A 167 -3.36 2.71 7.99
C ILE A 167 -4.18 1.48 8.36
N LEU A 168 -3.75 0.79 9.42
CA LEU A 168 -4.37 -0.45 9.88
C LEU A 168 -4.61 -0.41 11.39
N PRO A 169 -5.75 -0.95 11.87
CA PRO A 169 -5.91 -1.20 13.29
C PRO A 169 -5.06 -2.41 13.70
N TYR A 170 -4.77 -2.52 14.99
CA TYR A 170 -4.08 -3.67 15.56
C TYR A 170 -4.76 -4.11 16.86
N GLN A 171 -4.61 -5.38 17.22
CA GLN A 171 -5.11 -5.94 18.46
C GLN A 171 -4.24 -5.47 19.64
N LEU A 172 -4.87 -4.96 20.71
CA LEU A 172 -4.19 -4.59 21.95
C LEU A 172 -3.79 -5.84 22.74
N ASP A 173 -2.76 -5.71 23.57
CA ASP A 173 -2.35 -6.77 24.46
C ASP A 173 -3.49 -7.10 25.45
N GLY A 174 -3.87 -8.38 25.54
CA GLY A 174 -4.97 -8.86 26.36
C GLY A 174 -6.38 -8.65 25.79
N GLU A 175 -6.52 -8.04 24.63
CA GLU A 175 -7.81 -7.96 23.93
C GLU A 175 -8.21 -9.34 23.38
N ASP A 176 -9.46 -9.73 23.58
CA ASP A 176 -9.98 -10.98 23.04
C ASP A 176 -9.97 -11.01 21.50
N ASP A 177 -9.42 -12.07 20.90
CA ASP A 177 -9.27 -12.20 19.46
C ASP A 177 -10.62 -12.14 18.72
N ALA A 178 -11.65 -12.81 19.22
CA ALA A 178 -12.97 -12.80 18.58
C ALA A 178 -13.59 -11.39 18.60
N SER A 179 -13.45 -10.69 19.72
CA SER A 179 -13.90 -9.30 19.89
C SER A 179 -13.17 -8.35 18.93
N TYR A 180 -11.84 -8.44 18.87
CA TYR A 180 -11.05 -7.64 17.93
C TYR A 180 -11.43 -7.91 16.46
N ARG A 181 -11.55 -9.18 16.08
CA ARG A 181 -11.94 -9.58 14.72
C ARG A 181 -13.31 -9.05 14.33
N ALA A 182 -14.28 -9.10 15.25
CA ALA A 182 -15.63 -8.56 15.06
C ALA A 182 -15.64 -7.03 14.97
N ALA A 183 -14.74 -6.36 15.67
CA ALA A 183 -14.65 -4.89 15.71
C ALA A 183 -13.76 -4.29 14.61
N PHE A 184 -13.02 -5.13 13.87
CA PHE A 184 -12.00 -4.66 12.92
C PHE A 184 -12.53 -3.62 11.93
N GLY A 185 -13.72 -3.85 11.35
CA GLY A 185 -14.33 -2.92 10.38
C GLY A 185 -14.60 -1.55 10.99
N ARG A 186 -15.16 -1.51 12.20
CA ARG A 186 -15.40 -0.25 12.92
C ARG A 186 -14.11 0.49 13.24
N HIS A 187 -13.06 -0.23 13.67
CA HIS A 187 -11.73 0.37 13.86
C HIS A 187 -11.16 0.90 12.55
N GLN A 188 -11.28 0.13 11.45
CA GLN A 188 -10.79 0.55 10.14
C GLN A 188 -11.47 1.84 9.66
N LEU A 189 -12.77 1.99 9.85
CA LEU A 189 -13.51 3.20 9.50
C LEU A 189 -13.06 4.42 10.34
N ALA A 190 -12.92 4.24 11.64
CA ALA A 190 -12.46 5.32 12.52
C ALA A 190 -11.06 5.82 12.15
N ILE A 191 -10.13 4.89 11.86
CA ILE A 191 -8.77 5.29 11.48
C ILE A 191 -8.68 5.81 10.03
N ALA A 192 -9.59 5.44 9.13
CA ALA A 192 -9.65 6.00 7.78
C ALA A 192 -9.91 7.53 7.83
N GLU A 193 -10.82 7.98 8.68
CA GLU A 193 -11.09 9.40 8.91
C GLU A 193 -9.87 10.13 9.49
N ILE A 194 -9.17 9.49 10.45
CA ILE A 194 -7.91 10.00 11.01
C ILE A 194 -6.83 10.12 9.93
N GLY A 195 -6.70 9.09 9.09
CA GLY A 195 -5.77 9.09 7.97
C GLY A 195 -6.08 10.17 6.93
N ALA A 196 -7.37 10.41 6.64
CA ALA A 196 -7.81 11.48 5.74
C ALA A 196 -7.45 12.87 6.29
N ALA A 197 -7.56 13.09 7.61
CA ALA A 197 -7.17 14.35 8.24
C ALA A 197 -5.66 14.67 8.10
N VAL A 198 -4.81 13.66 7.90
CA VAL A 198 -3.39 13.86 7.57
C VAL A 198 -3.20 14.43 6.17
N ARG A 199 -4.21 14.31 5.29
CA ARG A 199 -4.18 14.73 3.87
C ARG A 199 -3.02 14.11 3.08
N PRO A 200 -2.90 12.77 3.05
CA PRO A 200 -1.99 12.11 2.10
C PRO A 200 -2.50 12.32 0.66
N HIS A 201 -1.69 12.02 -0.33
CA HIS A 201 -2.13 12.02 -1.72
C HIS A 201 -3.00 10.81 -2.06
N LEU A 202 -2.83 9.72 -1.30
CA LEU A 202 -3.60 8.48 -1.44
C LEU A 202 -3.66 7.74 -0.11
N LEU A 203 -4.85 7.30 0.30
CA LEU A 203 -5.02 6.37 1.41
C LEU A 203 -5.03 4.94 0.89
N LYS A 204 -4.39 4.02 1.61
CA LYS A 204 -4.43 2.57 1.35
C LYS A 204 -5.12 1.90 2.54
N LEU A 205 -6.34 1.43 2.33
CA LEU A 205 -7.25 0.97 3.39
C LEU A 205 -7.58 -0.53 3.25
N ALA A 206 -7.79 -1.19 4.40
CA ALA A 206 -8.37 -2.52 4.42
C ALA A 206 -9.89 -2.45 4.21
N TRP A 207 -10.49 -3.61 3.92
CA TRP A 207 -11.94 -3.76 3.83
C TRP A 207 -12.62 -3.37 5.15
N PRO A 208 -13.65 -2.51 5.12
CA PRO A 208 -14.27 -1.97 6.32
C PRO A 208 -15.34 -2.93 6.89
N GLY A 209 -14.98 -4.17 7.18
CA GLY A 209 -15.85 -5.18 7.76
C GLY A 209 -15.11 -6.07 8.75
N PRO A 210 -15.83 -6.91 9.51
CA PRO A 210 -15.21 -7.87 10.40
C PRO A 210 -14.19 -8.76 9.70
N LEU A 211 -13.12 -9.15 10.38
CA LEU A 211 -12.11 -10.02 9.79
C LEU A 211 -12.68 -11.40 9.44
N GLY A 212 -12.43 -11.83 8.20
CA GLY A 212 -12.92 -13.12 7.69
C GLY A 212 -14.33 -13.09 7.09
N THR A 213 -15.02 -11.94 7.09
CA THR A 213 -16.32 -11.77 6.46
C THR A 213 -16.23 -11.07 5.10
N SER A 214 -17.24 -11.22 4.27
CA SER A 214 -17.33 -10.51 2.98
C SER A 214 -18.11 -9.20 3.06
N ASP A 215 -18.93 -9.02 4.10
CA ASP A 215 -19.76 -7.85 4.23
C ASP A 215 -19.03 -6.71 4.96
N PRO A 216 -19.23 -5.46 4.54
CA PRO A 216 -18.72 -4.31 5.27
C PRO A 216 -19.58 -4.04 6.52
N GLU A 217 -19.09 -3.18 7.40
CA GLU A 217 -19.94 -2.56 8.44
C GLU A 217 -21.10 -1.82 7.78
N PRO A 218 -22.24 -1.71 8.45
CA PRO A 218 -23.34 -0.87 8.00
C PRO A 218 -22.82 0.54 7.64
N ASP A 219 -23.23 1.08 6.50
CA ASP A 219 -22.79 2.37 5.93
C ASP A 219 -21.26 2.52 5.74
N GLY A 220 -20.49 1.45 5.94
CA GLY A 220 -19.03 1.50 5.91
C GLY A 220 -18.47 1.99 4.58
N LEU A 221 -18.99 1.52 3.46
CA LEU A 221 -18.56 1.97 2.13
C LEU A 221 -19.02 3.41 1.85
N ALA A 222 -20.22 3.80 2.27
CA ALA A 222 -20.70 5.17 2.13
C ALA A 222 -19.83 6.17 2.93
N ARG A 223 -19.38 5.79 4.13
CA ARG A 223 -18.44 6.60 4.92
C ARG A 223 -17.09 6.75 4.22
N LEU A 224 -16.56 5.68 3.61
CA LEU A 224 -15.32 5.78 2.83
C LEU A 224 -15.51 6.64 1.56
N ALA A 225 -16.67 6.55 0.90
CA ALA A 225 -17.00 7.38 -0.26
C ALA A 225 -17.07 8.89 0.06
N ALA A 226 -17.38 9.24 1.31
CA ALA A 226 -17.45 10.60 1.81
C ALA A 226 -16.08 11.22 2.18
N LEU A 227 -15.00 10.44 2.15
CA LEU A 227 -13.66 10.96 2.42
C LEU A 227 -13.25 11.97 1.33
N ASP A 228 -12.64 13.09 1.76
CA ASP A 228 -12.11 14.13 0.89
C ASP A 228 -10.71 13.83 0.32
N VAL A 229 -10.19 12.60 0.59
CA VAL A 229 -8.92 12.08 0.13
C VAL A 229 -9.16 10.81 -0.68
N PRO A 230 -8.57 10.66 -1.88
CA PRO A 230 -8.70 9.44 -2.65
C PRO A 230 -8.12 8.23 -1.90
N TRP A 231 -8.77 7.08 -2.05
CA TRP A 231 -8.33 5.85 -1.39
C TRP A 231 -8.35 4.64 -2.31
N VAL A 232 -7.53 3.65 -1.98
CA VAL A 232 -7.42 2.36 -2.65
C VAL A 232 -7.58 1.21 -1.67
N LEU A 233 -8.11 0.09 -2.15
CA LEU A 233 -8.27 -1.11 -1.35
C LEU A 233 -6.96 -1.92 -1.30
N LEU A 234 -6.60 -2.41 -0.11
CA LEU A 234 -5.54 -3.40 0.09
C LEU A 234 -6.13 -4.80 0.33
N SER A 235 -5.36 -5.84 0.01
CA SER A 235 -5.86 -7.21 0.07
C SER A 235 -5.88 -7.86 1.46
N ALA A 236 -5.08 -7.39 2.40
CA ALA A 236 -4.93 -7.93 3.77
C ALA A 236 -4.69 -9.46 3.84
N GLY A 237 -4.30 -10.12 2.74
CA GLY A 237 -4.15 -11.57 2.65
C GLY A 237 -5.45 -12.33 2.47
N ALA A 238 -6.53 -11.66 2.04
CA ALA A 238 -7.76 -12.33 1.64
C ALA A 238 -7.53 -13.28 0.44
N ALA A 239 -8.36 -14.31 0.32
CA ALA A 239 -8.41 -15.14 -0.88
C ALA A 239 -8.73 -14.25 -2.10
N TYR A 240 -8.19 -14.64 -3.28
CA TYR A 240 -8.27 -13.80 -4.46
C TYR A 240 -9.72 -13.43 -4.84
N GLU A 241 -10.62 -14.41 -4.86
CA GLU A 241 -12.01 -14.21 -5.27
C GLU A 241 -12.79 -13.30 -4.31
N VAL A 242 -12.42 -13.34 -3.02
CA VAL A 242 -12.99 -12.41 -2.01
C VAL A 242 -12.45 -11.01 -2.27
N PHE A 243 -11.15 -10.89 -2.56
CA PHE A 243 -10.53 -9.59 -2.82
C PHE A 243 -11.08 -8.95 -4.09
N GLU A 244 -11.24 -9.71 -5.18
CA GLU A 244 -11.80 -9.24 -6.44
C GLU A 244 -13.20 -8.62 -6.25
N ARG A 245 -14.12 -9.34 -5.59
CA ARG A 245 -15.46 -8.81 -5.27
C ARG A 245 -15.43 -7.57 -4.39
N ARG A 246 -14.48 -7.51 -3.43
CA ARG A 246 -14.31 -6.33 -2.59
C ARG A 246 -13.79 -5.13 -3.38
N VAL A 247 -12.91 -5.34 -4.36
CA VAL A 247 -12.44 -4.27 -5.26
C VAL A 247 -13.61 -3.70 -6.05
N GLU A 248 -14.45 -4.53 -6.65
CA GLU A 248 -15.64 -4.07 -7.38
C GLU A 248 -16.56 -3.23 -6.50
N ARG A 249 -16.91 -3.73 -5.32
CA ARG A 249 -17.76 -3.01 -4.37
C ARG A 249 -17.10 -1.72 -3.84
N ALA A 250 -15.79 -1.75 -3.59
CA ALA A 250 -15.06 -0.56 -3.16
C ALA A 250 -15.11 0.57 -4.21
N LEU A 251 -15.06 0.21 -5.50
CA LEU A 251 -15.19 1.17 -6.60
C LEU A 251 -16.63 1.69 -6.74
N ASP A 252 -17.61 0.79 -6.79
CA ASP A 252 -19.00 1.14 -7.10
C ASP A 252 -19.71 1.83 -5.94
N GLU A 253 -19.48 1.37 -4.71
CA GLU A 253 -20.19 1.82 -3.51
C GLU A 253 -19.32 2.71 -2.60
N GLY A 254 -17.99 2.46 -2.56
CA GLY A 254 -17.06 3.08 -1.63
C GLY A 254 -16.28 4.26 -2.19
N GLY A 255 -16.39 4.54 -3.48
CA GLY A 255 -15.65 5.63 -4.13
C GLY A 255 -14.14 5.42 -4.14
N ALA A 256 -13.65 4.17 -4.04
CA ALA A 256 -12.24 3.86 -4.22
C ALA A 256 -11.78 4.24 -5.63
N VAL A 257 -10.52 4.62 -5.77
CA VAL A 257 -9.91 4.93 -7.07
C VAL A 257 -9.06 3.78 -7.62
N GLY A 258 -9.15 2.58 -7.01
CA GLY A 258 -8.44 1.39 -7.43
C GLY A 258 -7.94 0.52 -6.28
N PHE A 259 -6.81 -0.17 -6.48
CA PHE A 259 -6.23 -1.10 -5.50
C PHE A 259 -4.70 -1.05 -5.44
N ILE A 260 -4.14 -1.47 -4.28
CA ILE A 260 -2.74 -1.86 -4.14
C ILE A 260 -2.72 -3.25 -3.51
N ALA A 261 -2.53 -4.30 -4.32
CA ALA A 261 -2.68 -5.69 -3.94
C ALA A 261 -1.34 -6.42 -3.80
N GLY A 262 -1.23 -7.23 -2.79
CA GLY A 262 -0.05 -8.07 -2.55
C GLY A 262 -0.41 -9.55 -2.49
N ARG A 263 -0.50 -10.10 -1.29
CA ARG A 263 -0.66 -11.53 -1.03
C ARG A 263 -1.83 -12.19 -1.76
N ALA A 264 -2.95 -11.52 -1.93
CA ALA A 264 -4.07 -12.07 -2.70
C ALA A 264 -3.69 -12.43 -4.15
N LEU A 265 -2.67 -11.77 -4.72
CA LEU A 265 -2.17 -12.11 -6.04
C LEU A 265 -1.18 -13.27 -6.02
N TRP A 266 -0.15 -13.22 -5.14
CA TRP A 266 1.06 -14.01 -5.29
C TRP A 266 1.36 -14.98 -4.13
N GLN A 267 0.55 -15.04 -3.06
CA GLN A 267 0.88 -15.86 -1.88
C GLN A 267 1.03 -17.36 -2.21
N ASP A 268 0.31 -17.87 -3.19
CA ASP A 268 0.35 -19.29 -3.59
C ASP A 268 1.67 -19.65 -4.29
N ALA A 269 2.43 -18.67 -4.76
CA ALA A 269 3.74 -18.88 -5.36
C ALA A 269 4.87 -18.95 -4.31
N VAL A 270 4.58 -18.62 -3.05
CA VAL A 270 5.59 -18.65 -1.98
C VAL A 270 5.96 -20.09 -1.66
N GLY A 271 7.24 -20.42 -1.80
CA GLY A 271 7.75 -21.77 -1.59
C GLY A 271 7.53 -22.75 -2.75
N ALA A 272 6.97 -22.30 -3.88
CA ALA A 272 6.87 -23.12 -5.07
C ALA A 272 8.25 -23.52 -5.61
N ALA A 273 8.38 -24.74 -6.14
CA ALA A 273 9.63 -25.22 -6.74
C ALA A 273 10.07 -24.37 -7.95
N ASP A 274 9.11 -23.90 -8.74
CA ASP A 274 9.29 -22.91 -9.79
C ASP A 274 8.36 -21.71 -9.52
N VAL A 275 8.92 -20.69 -8.86
CA VAL A 275 8.21 -19.48 -8.47
C VAL A 275 7.70 -18.72 -9.70
N ASP A 276 8.48 -18.65 -10.77
CA ASP A 276 8.11 -17.95 -12.00
C ASP A 276 6.92 -18.63 -12.69
N ALA A 277 6.94 -19.95 -12.81
CA ALA A 277 5.81 -20.69 -13.36
C ALA A 277 4.55 -20.51 -12.51
N ALA A 278 4.67 -20.58 -11.18
CA ALA A 278 3.54 -20.35 -10.26
C ALA A 278 2.98 -18.94 -10.37
N LEU A 279 3.83 -17.91 -10.50
CA LEU A 279 3.39 -16.53 -10.71
C LEU A 279 2.72 -16.34 -12.08
N ARG A 280 3.25 -16.94 -13.16
CA ARG A 280 2.67 -16.86 -14.51
C ARG A 280 1.30 -17.51 -14.59
N THR A 281 1.10 -18.64 -13.93
CA THR A 281 -0.15 -19.40 -13.98
C THR A 281 -1.20 -18.94 -12.95
N GLY A 282 -0.76 -18.36 -11.83
CA GLY A 282 -1.62 -17.89 -10.75
C GLY A 282 -1.76 -16.36 -10.67
N ALA A 283 -0.68 -15.67 -10.34
CA ALA A 283 -0.71 -14.23 -10.05
C ALA A 283 -1.00 -13.37 -11.28
N ARG A 284 -0.44 -13.70 -12.45
CA ARG A 284 -0.60 -12.92 -13.68
C ARG A 284 -2.07 -12.90 -14.15
N PRO A 285 -2.78 -14.03 -14.31
CA PRO A 285 -4.20 -14.01 -14.66
C PRO A 285 -5.07 -13.27 -13.65
N ARG A 286 -4.74 -13.37 -12.35
CA ARG A 286 -5.44 -12.62 -11.29
C ARG A 286 -5.27 -11.11 -11.46
N LEU A 287 -4.06 -10.65 -11.77
CA LEU A 287 -3.80 -9.23 -12.02
C LEU A 287 -4.53 -8.75 -13.28
N GLU A 288 -4.50 -9.52 -14.38
CA GLU A 288 -5.22 -9.22 -15.62
C GLU A 288 -6.73 -9.06 -15.35
N ARG A 289 -7.32 -9.96 -14.58
CA ARG A 289 -8.74 -9.88 -14.18
C ARG A 289 -9.04 -8.64 -13.34
N LEU A 290 -8.18 -8.30 -12.36
CA LEU A 290 -8.37 -7.09 -11.56
C LEU A 290 -8.25 -5.82 -12.40
N LEU A 291 -7.30 -5.75 -13.33
CA LEU A 291 -7.16 -4.62 -14.23
C LEU A 291 -8.40 -4.46 -15.14
N ALA A 292 -8.94 -5.57 -15.64
CA ALA A 292 -10.19 -5.56 -16.40
C ALA A 292 -11.39 -5.16 -15.52
N ALA A 293 -11.44 -5.63 -14.27
CA ALA A 293 -12.54 -5.34 -13.35
C ALA A 293 -12.60 -3.85 -12.93
N ILE A 294 -11.47 -3.14 -12.89
CA ILE A 294 -11.46 -1.71 -12.53
C ILE A 294 -11.68 -0.79 -13.73
N SER A 295 -11.43 -1.26 -14.96
CA SER A 295 -11.51 -0.44 -16.17
C SER A 295 -12.92 0.09 -16.39
N GLY A 296 -13.04 1.43 -16.48
CA GLY A 296 -14.31 2.12 -16.68
C GLY A 296 -15.29 2.05 -15.50
N ARG A 297 -14.85 1.58 -14.31
CA ARG A 297 -15.69 1.40 -13.11
C ARG A 297 -15.37 2.45 -12.04
N GLY A 298 -16.39 2.99 -11.40
CA GLY A 298 -16.21 3.96 -10.33
C GLY A 298 -15.56 5.28 -10.79
N ARG A 299 -14.75 5.88 -9.95
CA ARG A 299 -14.06 7.13 -10.26
C ARG A 299 -12.55 6.93 -10.46
N ALA A 300 -11.98 7.63 -11.42
CA ALA A 300 -10.54 7.72 -11.60
C ALA A 300 -9.88 8.63 -10.54
N LEU A 301 -8.56 8.48 -10.35
CA LEU A 301 -7.79 9.40 -9.52
C LEU A 301 -7.75 10.79 -10.18
N SER A 302 -8.29 11.79 -9.49
CA SER A 302 -8.13 13.18 -9.90
C SER A 302 -6.71 13.64 -9.59
N LEU A 303 -5.99 14.05 -10.63
CA LEU A 303 -4.64 14.57 -10.47
C LEU A 303 -4.67 16.04 -10.08
N PRO A 304 -3.76 16.51 -9.23
CA PRO A 304 -3.60 17.94 -8.97
C PRO A 304 -3.24 18.71 -10.25
N GLU A 305 -3.63 19.96 -10.30
CA GLU A 305 -3.22 20.86 -11.38
C GLU A 305 -1.71 21.15 -11.30
N ALA A 306 -1.09 21.31 -12.45
CA ALA A 306 0.29 21.74 -12.53
C ALA A 306 0.45 23.17 -11.98
N PRO A 307 1.62 23.50 -11.38
CA PRO A 307 1.91 24.88 -11.02
C PRO A 307 1.73 25.80 -12.23
N GLN A 308 1.02 26.93 -12.03
CA GLN A 308 0.76 27.94 -13.07
C GLN A 308 1.79 29.07 -13.03
N ASP A 309 2.63 29.11 -12.00
CA ASP A 309 3.70 30.10 -11.81
C ASP A 309 4.96 29.65 -12.58
N ASP A 310 5.47 30.53 -13.46
CA ASP A 310 6.68 30.29 -14.24
C ASP A 310 7.94 30.14 -13.34
N ASP A 311 7.88 30.68 -12.11
CA ASP A 311 8.97 30.61 -11.11
C ASP A 311 8.80 29.47 -10.08
N TRP A 312 7.89 28.51 -10.29
CA TRP A 312 7.63 27.38 -9.38
C TRP A 312 8.89 26.63 -8.91
N TYR A 313 9.94 26.58 -9.76
CA TYR A 313 11.19 25.87 -9.49
C TYR A 313 12.13 26.61 -8.49
N ARG A 314 11.77 27.84 -8.10
CA ARG A 314 12.51 28.64 -7.11
C ARG A 314 11.98 28.52 -5.68
N GLN A 315 10.89 27.78 -5.47
CA GLN A 315 10.21 27.65 -4.17
C GLN A 315 10.83 26.56 -3.28
#